data_16a5957df6677e85d55e4256669d761f
#
_entry.id   16a5957df6677e85d55e4256669d761f
#
_cell.length_a   1.000
_cell.length_b   1.000
_cell.length_c   1.000
_cell.angle_alpha   90.00
_cell.angle_beta   90.00
_cell.angle_gamma   90.00
#
_symmetry.space_group_name_H-M   'P 1'
#
loop_
_entity.id
_entity.type
_entity.pdbx_description
1 polymer ?
#
loop_
_entity_poly.entity_id
_entity_poly.type
_entity_poly.pdbx_seq_one_letter_code
_entity_poly.pdbx_strand_id
1 'polypeptide(L)'
;MSSDLTQESPSMMGYMRDQGRALRDTFARREEFCAPMRDLFASHEIEQVYFIGSGTSYNAALYIAPCFERLAKVFAVAEVPTRFIDMRLATLTPERARKTLVVGISQSGTSVSTVAGVRAAREAGCLAVAVTDAMESLITREVDVAVKLTCGVELIPVETRGYVVTLLEGLLMALDAGLTFGALPCEDHGRIMGQIRELIERYDDVFDEVEAWYDANAADFVTMERGAIAAYGLNFATAVEGELKLGETFKRPVNSYEMEEMIHGPQMAFDGGTFVFLIASNEHGIDRVPLFSSFFLDNKITSNVYVIGDASAAAAIELRECDLCISEEIPALLSPLVYTLPFQVIAAKNCIAVGIDTAKRPEGKRSFAHVYSED
;
A
#
# COMPACT_ATOMS: atom_id res chain seq x y z
N MET A 1 9.18 8.04 -40.52
CA MET A 1 9.96 6.90 -40.01
C MET A 1 9.58 6.77 -38.55
N SER A 2 8.67 5.86 -38.25
CA SER A 2 8.22 5.57 -36.90
C SER A 2 9.32 4.79 -36.20
N SER A 3 9.81 5.34 -35.09
CA SER A 3 10.65 4.57 -34.16
C SER A 3 9.80 3.50 -33.52
N ASP A 4 10.01 2.24 -33.94
CA ASP A 4 9.57 1.06 -33.22
C ASP A 4 10.26 1.08 -31.85
N LEU A 5 9.54 1.58 -30.85
CA LEU A 5 9.80 1.24 -29.47
C LEU A 5 9.42 -0.25 -29.37
N THR A 6 10.41 -1.12 -29.32
CA THR A 6 10.25 -2.52 -28.95
C THR A 6 9.55 -2.53 -27.59
N GLN A 7 8.27 -2.84 -27.61
CA GLN A 7 7.46 -2.99 -26.41
C GLN A 7 8.06 -4.16 -25.64
N GLU A 8 8.84 -3.87 -24.60
CA GLU A 8 9.30 -4.91 -23.67
C GLU A 8 8.09 -5.69 -23.15
N SER A 9 8.25 -7.00 -23.04
CA SER A 9 7.19 -7.85 -22.49
C SER A 9 6.81 -7.34 -21.09
N PRO A 10 5.51 -7.28 -20.74
CA PRO A 10 5.06 -6.83 -19.44
C PRO A 10 5.80 -7.58 -18.32
N SER A 11 6.39 -6.85 -17.39
CA SER A 11 7.15 -7.42 -16.28
C SER A 11 6.94 -6.62 -15.00
N MET A 12 7.15 -7.26 -13.84
CA MET A 12 7.06 -6.59 -12.55
C MET A 12 8.03 -5.41 -12.48
N MET A 13 9.30 -5.59 -12.90
CA MET A 13 10.30 -4.51 -12.96
C MET A 13 9.87 -3.38 -13.90
N GLY A 14 9.26 -3.69 -15.05
CA GLY A 14 8.76 -2.68 -15.99
C GLY A 14 7.68 -1.80 -15.38
N TYR A 15 6.71 -2.40 -14.67
CA TYR A 15 5.67 -1.64 -13.96
C TYR A 15 6.21 -0.82 -12.79
N MET A 16 7.21 -1.34 -12.08
CA MET A 16 7.87 -0.60 -11.00
C MET A 16 8.63 0.62 -11.52
N ARG A 17 9.40 0.49 -12.61
CA ARG A 17 10.07 1.63 -13.25
C ARG A 17 9.10 2.67 -13.82
N ASP A 18 7.87 2.28 -14.11
CA ASP A 18 6.82 3.16 -14.60
C ASP A 18 6.05 3.89 -13.46
N GLN A 19 6.33 3.57 -12.19
CA GLN A 19 5.60 4.16 -11.05
C GLN A 19 5.73 5.68 -10.99
N GLY A 20 6.94 6.24 -11.18
CA GLY A 20 7.15 7.68 -11.15
C GLY A 20 6.29 8.42 -12.19
N ARG A 21 6.24 7.92 -13.43
CA ARG A 21 5.36 8.46 -14.48
C ARG A 21 3.88 8.34 -14.07
N ALA A 22 3.47 7.17 -13.57
CA ALA A 22 2.08 6.94 -13.20
C ALA A 22 1.64 7.85 -12.03
N LEU A 23 2.50 8.09 -11.04
CA LEU A 23 2.22 9.01 -9.94
C LEU A 23 2.09 10.45 -10.42
N ARG A 24 2.96 10.92 -11.34
CA ARG A 24 2.85 12.26 -11.95
C ARG A 24 1.55 12.40 -12.76
N ASP A 25 1.19 11.40 -13.55
CA ASP A 25 -0.08 11.37 -14.30
C ASP A 25 -1.29 11.40 -13.36
N THR A 26 -1.27 10.59 -12.30
CA THR A 26 -2.31 10.55 -11.27
C THR A 26 -2.48 11.91 -10.59
N PHE A 27 -1.39 12.52 -10.17
CA PHE A 27 -1.42 13.85 -9.54
C PHE A 27 -1.97 14.94 -10.48
N ALA A 28 -1.62 14.88 -11.76
CA ALA A 28 -2.13 15.82 -12.77
C ALA A 28 -3.64 15.63 -13.00
N ARG A 29 -4.14 14.40 -12.93
CA ARG A 29 -5.53 14.02 -13.16
C ARG A 29 -6.39 13.98 -11.89
N ARG A 30 -5.90 14.45 -10.75
CA ARG A 30 -6.55 14.30 -9.44
C ARG A 30 -8.01 14.76 -9.37
N GLU A 31 -8.41 15.75 -10.17
CA GLU A 31 -9.82 16.19 -10.21
C GLU A 31 -10.78 15.11 -10.72
N GLU A 32 -10.29 14.14 -11.49
CA GLU A 32 -11.16 13.05 -12.02
C GLU A 32 -11.71 12.17 -10.89
N PHE A 33 -10.97 12.01 -9.80
CA PHE A 33 -11.37 11.19 -8.65
C PHE A 33 -11.68 12.01 -7.40
N CYS A 34 -11.09 13.18 -7.21
CA CYS A 34 -11.41 14.05 -6.08
C CYS A 34 -12.76 14.73 -6.24
N ALA A 35 -13.12 15.22 -7.45
CA ALA A 35 -14.37 15.96 -7.61
C ALA A 35 -15.62 15.13 -7.28
N PRO A 36 -15.79 13.86 -7.74
CA PRO A 36 -16.94 13.03 -7.35
C PRO A 36 -17.03 12.80 -5.84
N MET A 37 -15.87 12.64 -5.17
CA MET A 37 -15.80 12.47 -3.72
C MET A 37 -16.14 13.75 -2.98
N ARG A 38 -15.66 14.89 -3.46
CA ARG A 38 -15.97 16.22 -2.92
C ARG A 38 -17.47 16.52 -2.97
N ASP A 39 -18.11 16.24 -4.11
CA ASP A 39 -19.55 16.40 -4.29
C ASP A 39 -20.34 15.53 -3.31
N LEU A 40 -19.89 14.29 -3.09
CA LEU A 40 -20.49 13.38 -2.13
C LEU A 40 -20.33 13.90 -0.69
N PHE A 41 -19.13 14.33 -0.30
CA PHE A 41 -18.87 14.89 1.03
C PHE A 41 -19.62 16.21 1.28
N ALA A 42 -19.80 17.05 0.26
CA ALA A 42 -20.54 18.30 0.38
C ALA A 42 -22.07 18.09 0.49
N SER A 43 -22.59 17.00 -0.06
CA SER A 43 -24.03 16.71 -0.12
C SER A 43 -24.56 15.81 0.98
N HIS A 44 -23.68 15.15 1.74
CA HIS A 44 -24.06 14.18 2.77
C HIS A 44 -23.32 14.43 4.08
N GLU A 45 -24.01 14.18 5.20
CA GLU A 45 -23.39 14.16 6.53
C GLU A 45 -22.70 12.79 6.73
N ILE A 46 -21.36 12.78 6.69
CA ILE A 46 -20.57 11.56 6.86
C ILE A 46 -19.83 11.62 8.19
N GLU A 47 -20.14 10.68 9.08
CA GLU A 47 -19.52 10.55 10.42
C GLU A 47 -18.46 9.44 10.46
N GLN A 48 -18.57 8.45 9.57
CA GLN A 48 -17.63 7.32 9.51
C GLN A 48 -17.45 6.78 8.10
N VAL A 49 -16.24 6.30 7.83
CA VAL A 49 -15.85 5.73 6.53
C VAL A 49 -15.26 4.34 6.74
N TYR A 50 -15.73 3.36 5.98
CA TYR A 50 -15.11 2.04 5.89
C TYR A 50 -14.47 1.88 4.52
N PHE A 51 -13.16 1.65 4.49
CA PHE A 51 -12.43 1.25 3.30
C PHE A 51 -12.34 -0.27 3.28
N ILE A 52 -12.97 -0.91 2.31
CA ILE A 52 -13.00 -2.36 2.19
C ILE A 52 -12.32 -2.83 0.91
N GLY A 53 -11.52 -3.87 1.02
CA GLY A 53 -10.78 -4.45 -0.10
C GLY A 53 -10.17 -5.80 0.29
N SER A 54 -9.55 -6.47 -0.68
CA SER A 54 -8.87 -7.74 -0.48
C SER A 54 -7.46 -7.69 -1.07
N GLY A 55 -6.48 -8.36 -0.43
CA GLY A 55 -5.08 -8.37 -0.86
C GLY A 55 -4.49 -6.96 -0.90
N THR A 56 -3.81 -6.61 -1.98
CA THR A 56 -3.21 -5.29 -2.21
C THR A 56 -4.18 -4.12 -1.98
N SER A 57 -5.45 -4.27 -2.37
CA SER A 57 -6.48 -3.24 -2.13
C SER A 57 -6.79 -3.05 -0.63
N TYR A 58 -6.79 -4.12 0.17
CA TYR A 58 -6.90 -4.01 1.62
C TYR A 58 -5.65 -3.38 2.24
N ASN A 59 -4.47 -3.74 1.74
CA ASN A 59 -3.22 -3.17 2.21
C ASN A 59 -3.15 -1.66 1.92
N ALA A 60 -3.66 -1.21 0.78
CA ALA A 60 -3.82 0.22 0.50
C ALA A 60 -4.82 0.89 1.46
N ALA A 61 -5.94 0.21 1.77
CA ALA A 61 -6.92 0.73 2.73
C ALA A 61 -6.32 0.95 4.14
N LEU A 62 -5.36 0.11 4.57
CA LEU A 62 -4.64 0.28 5.85
C LEU A 62 -3.85 1.60 5.93
N TYR A 63 -3.45 2.17 4.80
CA TYR A 63 -2.84 3.49 4.72
C TYR A 63 -3.89 4.59 4.56
N ILE A 64 -4.89 4.38 3.69
CA ILE A 64 -5.87 5.40 3.34
C ILE A 64 -6.75 5.79 4.53
N ALA A 65 -7.22 4.80 5.30
CA ALA A 65 -8.09 5.06 6.45
C ALA A 65 -7.43 5.99 7.50
N PRO A 66 -6.20 5.76 7.98
CA PRO A 66 -5.51 6.71 8.84
C PRO A 66 -5.26 8.08 8.21
N CYS A 67 -5.09 8.18 6.88
CA CYS A 67 -5.01 9.48 6.20
C CYS A 67 -6.32 10.27 6.37
N PHE A 68 -7.48 9.62 6.19
CA PHE A 68 -8.78 10.27 6.44
C PHE A 68 -8.94 10.69 7.90
N GLU A 69 -8.56 9.86 8.87
CA GLU A 69 -8.59 10.23 10.29
C GLU A 69 -7.69 11.42 10.60
N ARG A 70 -6.47 11.43 10.05
CA ARG A 70 -5.49 12.50 10.31
C ARG A 70 -5.86 13.82 9.64
N LEU A 71 -6.37 13.78 8.40
CA LEU A 71 -6.57 14.96 7.56
C LEU A 71 -8.01 15.46 7.57
N ALA A 72 -8.99 14.56 7.45
CA ALA A 72 -10.40 14.90 7.41
C ALA A 72 -11.09 14.86 8.79
N LYS A 73 -10.40 14.33 9.82
CA LYS A 73 -10.93 14.19 11.19
C LYS A 73 -12.24 13.39 11.25
N VAL A 74 -12.41 12.48 10.35
CA VAL A 74 -13.55 11.53 10.31
C VAL A 74 -13.09 10.16 10.76
N PHE A 75 -13.91 9.46 11.54
CA PHE A 75 -13.60 8.08 11.92
C PHE A 75 -13.50 7.20 10.66
N ALA A 76 -12.36 6.57 10.44
CA ALA A 76 -12.12 5.76 9.25
C ALA A 76 -11.42 4.44 9.58
N VAL A 77 -11.89 3.33 8.97
CA VAL A 77 -11.38 1.99 9.24
C VAL A 77 -11.16 1.24 7.94
N ALA A 78 -10.00 0.58 7.84
CA ALA A 78 -9.74 -0.43 6.83
C ALA A 78 -10.26 -1.79 7.31
N GLU A 79 -11.03 -2.48 6.49
CA GLU A 79 -11.58 -3.79 6.87
C GLU A 79 -11.61 -4.75 5.66
N VAL A 80 -11.40 -6.03 5.89
CA VAL A 80 -11.67 -7.03 4.86
C VAL A 80 -13.17 -7.17 4.66
N PRO A 81 -13.68 -7.35 3.42
CA PRO A 81 -15.11 -7.24 3.13
C PRO A 81 -15.98 -8.20 3.94
N THR A 82 -15.54 -9.43 4.16
CA THR A 82 -16.30 -10.42 4.96
C THR A 82 -16.43 -9.99 6.41
N ARG A 83 -15.36 -9.50 7.02
CA ARG A 83 -15.39 -8.95 8.38
C ARG A 83 -16.25 -7.70 8.50
N PHE A 84 -16.23 -6.84 7.46
CA PHE A 84 -17.13 -5.70 7.40
C PHE A 84 -18.59 -6.14 7.45
N ILE A 85 -19.00 -7.10 6.60
CA ILE A 85 -20.37 -7.62 6.56
C ILE A 85 -20.75 -8.22 7.93
N ASP A 86 -19.94 -9.13 8.45
CA ASP A 86 -20.28 -9.92 9.62
C ASP A 86 -20.22 -9.13 10.94
N MET A 87 -19.31 -8.16 11.05
CA MET A 87 -19.00 -7.51 12.32
C MET A 87 -19.36 -6.04 12.36
N ARG A 88 -19.18 -5.28 11.25
CA ARG A 88 -19.39 -3.83 11.25
C ARG A 88 -20.81 -3.49 10.83
N LEU A 89 -21.24 -4.01 9.70
CA LEU A 89 -22.56 -3.75 9.16
C LEU A 89 -23.67 -4.16 10.13
N ALA A 90 -23.51 -5.29 10.80
CA ALA A 90 -24.46 -5.80 11.82
C ALA A 90 -24.64 -4.84 13.02
N THR A 91 -23.74 -3.89 13.25
CA THR A 91 -23.84 -2.91 14.35
C THR A 91 -24.45 -1.58 13.92
N LEU A 92 -24.68 -1.35 12.63
CA LEU A 92 -25.24 -0.12 12.12
C LEU A 92 -26.76 -0.07 12.31
N THR A 93 -27.21 0.96 13.01
CA THR A 93 -28.63 1.32 12.97
C THR A 93 -28.95 2.02 11.65
N PRO A 94 -30.21 2.09 11.19
CA PRO A 94 -30.57 2.81 9.97
C PRO A 94 -30.15 4.29 9.98
N GLU A 95 -30.07 4.93 11.14
CA GLU A 95 -29.59 6.29 11.28
C GLU A 95 -28.09 6.39 11.03
N ARG A 96 -27.30 5.51 11.66
CA ARG A 96 -25.85 5.47 11.47
C ARG A 96 -25.48 5.04 10.05
N ALA A 97 -26.23 4.11 9.45
CA ALA A 97 -26.00 3.67 8.09
C ALA A 97 -26.05 4.85 7.09
N ARG A 98 -27.04 5.75 7.23
CA ARG A 98 -27.15 6.95 6.37
C ARG A 98 -25.98 7.94 6.50
N LYS A 99 -25.19 7.88 7.58
CA LYS A 99 -24.02 8.71 7.83
C LYS A 99 -22.71 7.93 7.64
N THR A 100 -22.82 6.73 7.07
CA THR A 100 -21.67 5.84 6.82
C THR A 100 -21.38 5.82 5.32
N LEU A 101 -20.11 6.09 4.99
CA LEU A 101 -19.56 5.87 3.66
C LEU A 101 -18.79 4.55 3.65
N VAL A 102 -19.05 3.71 2.65
CA VAL A 102 -18.29 2.48 2.39
C VAL A 102 -17.60 2.59 1.05
N VAL A 103 -16.27 2.56 1.04
CA VAL A 103 -15.43 2.66 -0.15
C VAL A 103 -14.85 1.28 -0.45
N GLY A 104 -15.37 0.63 -1.49
CA GLY A 104 -14.83 -0.63 -1.99
C GLY A 104 -13.66 -0.39 -2.95
N ILE A 105 -12.47 -0.84 -2.60
CA ILE A 105 -11.28 -0.74 -3.45
C ILE A 105 -11.08 -2.07 -4.16
N SER A 106 -11.12 -2.05 -5.50
CA SER A 106 -10.89 -3.23 -6.33
C SER A 106 -10.42 -2.83 -7.71
N GLN A 107 -9.14 -3.01 -8.01
CA GLN A 107 -8.57 -2.62 -9.31
C GLN A 107 -9.32 -3.28 -10.48
N SER A 108 -9.57 -4.58 -10.41
CA SER A 108 -10.32 -5.32 -11.43
C SER A 108 -11.84 -5.09 -11.41
N GLY A 109 -12.36 -4.62 -10.28
CA GLY A 109 -13.80 -4.46 -10.04
C GLY A 109 -14.62 -5.76 -10.00
N THR A 110 -13.95 -6.93 -9.91
CA THR A 110 -14.59 -8.26 -9.93
C THR A 110 -14.33 -9.10 -8.68
N SER A 111 -13.67 -8.55 -7.65
CA SER A 111 -13.43 -9.24 -6.40
C SER A 111 -14.75 -9.61 -5.72
N VAL A 112 -15.06 -10.90 -5.63
CA VAL A 112 -16.32 -11.44 -5.08
C VAL A 112 -16.65 -10.84 -3.72
N SER A 113 -15.71 -10.86 -2.79
CA SER A 113 -15.94 -10.35 -1.45
C SER A 113 -16.12 -8.84 -1.40
N THR A 114 -15.38 -8.07 -2.20
CA THR A 114 -15.49 -6.60 -2.24
C THR A 114 -16.83 -6.18 -2.86
N VAL A 115 -17.24 -6.83 -3.95
CA VAL A 115 -18.56 -6.62 -4.57
C VAL A 115 -19.68 -6.93 -3.57
N ALA A 116 -19.61 -8.08 -2.88
CA ALA A 116 -20.58 -8.44 -1.85
C ALA A 116 -20.63 -7.42 -0.70
N GLY A 117 -19.47 -6.90 -0.30
CA GLY A 117 -19.35 -5.89 0.77
C GLY A 117 -20.04 -4.56 0.43
N VAL A 118 -19.80 -4.00 -0.77
CA VAL A 118 -20.45 -2.75 -1.19
C VAL A 118 -21.94 -2.93 -1.43
N ARG A 119 -22.36 -4.06 -1.99
CA ARG A 119 -23.79 -4.41 -2.17
C ARG A 119 -24.50 -4.45 -0.82
N ALA A 120 -23.95 -5.18 0.15
CA ALA A 120 -24.54 -5.29 1.49
C ALA A 120 -24.59 -3.93 2.21
N ALA A 121 -23.56 -3.09 2.05
CA ALA A 121 -23.54 -1.72 2.58
C ALA A 121 -24.70 -0.89 2.03
N ARG A 122 -24.90 -0.92 0.71
CA ARG A 122 -25.95 -0.18 0.04
C ARG A 122 -27.37 -0.67 0.43
N GLU A 123 -27.55 -1.98 0.53
CA GLU A 123 -28.79 -2.59 1.02
C GLU A 123 -29.11 -2.19 2.48
N ALA A 124 -28.09 -1.96 3.30
CA ALA A 124 -28.27 -1.46 4.67
C ALA A 124 -28.50 0.07 4.74
N GLY A 125 -28.45 0.79 3.61
CA GLY A 125 -28.67 2.23 3.54
C GLY A 125 -27.42 3.07 3.76
N CYS A 126 -26.23 2.49 3.66
CA CYS A 126 -24.97 3.24 3.60
C CYS A 126 -24.78 3.85 2.21
N LEU A 127 -23.99 4.93 2.14
CA LEU A 127 -23.43 5.39 0.88
C LEU A 127 -22.33 4.43 0.45
N ALA A 128 -22.32 4.02 -0.80
CA ALA A 128 -21.34 3.09 -1.36
C ALA A 128 -20.58 3.72 -2.52
N VAL A 129 -19.25 3.62 -2.47
CA VAL A 129 -18.33 4.09 -3.51
C VAL A 129 -17.45 2.92 -3.93
N ALA A 130 -17.14 2.82 -5.22
CA ALA A 130 -16.10 1.94 -5.73
C ALA A 130 -14.92 2.77 -6.26
N VAL A 131 -13.70 2.36 -5.90
CA VAL A 131 -12.45 2.82 -6.51
C VAL A 131 -11.91 1.68 -7.36
N THR A 132 -11.92 1.84 -8.68
CA THR A 132 -11.59 0.77 -9.63
C THR A 132 -11.00 1.29 -10.93
N ASP A 133 -10.07 0.53 -11.54
CA ASP A 133 -9.60 0.82 -12.91
C ASP A 133 -10.64 0.39 -13.96
N ALA A 134 -11.43 -0.64 -13.68
CA ALA A 134 -12.39 -1.22 -14.61
C ALA A 134 -13.79 -0.60 -14.46
N MET A 135 -14.04 0.54 -15.09
CA MET A 135 -15.27 1.32 -14.94
C MET A 135 -16.55 0.63 -15.48
N GLU A 136 -16.42 -0.45 -16.24
CA GLU A 136 -17.57 -1.24 -16.75
C GLU A 136 -17.74 -2.56 -15.96
N SER A 137 -16.99 -2.75 -14.88
CA SER A 137 -16.98 -3.96 -14.08
C SER A 137 -18.22 -4.12 -13.18
N LEU A 138 -18.30 -5.28 -12.52
CA LEU A 138 -19.44 -5.61 -11.66
C LEU A 138 -19.59 -4.63 -10.49
N ILE A 139 -18.51 -4.25 -9.83
CA ILE A 139 -18.54 -3.38 -8.64
C ILE A 139 -19.19 -2.02 -8.93
N THR A 140 -19.00 -1.48 -10.15
CA THR A 140 -19.53 -0.15 -10.51
C THR A 140 -21.06 -0.12 -10.61
N ARG A 141 -21.70 -1.27 -10.76
CA ARG A 141 -23.16 -1.41 -10.80
C ARG A 141 -23.78 -1.52 -9.41
N GLU A 142 -22.96 -1.77 -8.40
CA GLU A 142 -23.38 -2.03 -7.03
C GLU A 142 -23.17 -0.83 -6.08
N VAL A 143 -22.74 0.31 -6.62
CA VAL A 143 -22.40 1.50 -5.82
C VAL A 143 -23.18 2.74 -6.28
N ASP A 144 -23.17 3.77 -5.44
CA ASP A 144 -23.79 5.07 -5.76
C ASP A 144 -22.85 5.93 -6.63
N VAL A 145 -21.54 5.82 -6.38
CA VAL A 145 -20.50 6.55 -7.12
C VAL A 145 -19.35 5.60 -7.44
N ALA A 146 -18.92 5.58 -8.70
CA ALA A 146 -17.72 4.89 -9.13
C ALA A 146 -16.62 5.92 -9.43
N VAL A 147 -15.46 5.72 -8.82
CA VAL A 147 -14.26 6.54 -8.95
C VAL A 147 -13.22 5.77 -9.75
N LYS A 148 -12.70 6.42 -10.80
CA LYS A 148 -11.68 5.81 -11.67
C LYS A 148 -10.33 5.79 -10.98
N LEU A 149 -9.76 4.60 -10.82
CA LEU A 149 -8.36 4.42 -10.46
C LEU A 149 -7.49 4.70 -11.69
N THR A 150 -6.50 5.58 -11.57
CA THR A 150 -5.75 6.11 -12.73
C THR A 150 -4.48 5.33 -13.06
N CYS A 151 -4.25 4.20 -12.38
CA CYS A 151 -3.02 3.39 -12.53
C CYS A 151 -2.85 2.75 -13.92
N GLY A 152 -3.94 2.56 -14.66
CA GLY A 152 -3.95 1.77 -15.88
C GLY A 152 -3.77 0.26 -15.62
N VAL A 153 -3.99 -0.52 -16.66
CA VAL A 153 -3.97 -1.99 -16.56
C VAL A 153 -2.55 -2.50 -16.36
N GLU A 154 -2.36 -3.41 -15.41
CA GLU A 154 -1.18 -4.26 -15.28
C GLU A 154 -1.51 -5.64 -15.86
N LEU A 155 -0.76 -6.07 -16.90
CA LEU A 155 -1.01 -7.31 -17.63
C LEU A 155 -0.38 -8.55 -16.97
N ILE A 156 0.17 -8.39 -15.76
CA ILE A 156 0.74 -9.48 -14.96
C ILE A 156 -0.10 -9.71 -13.71
N PRO A 157 -0.03 -10.91 -13.09
CA PRO A 157 -0.85 -11.22 -11.91
C PRO A 157 -0.49 -10.46 -10.64
N VAL A 158 0.68 -9.85 -10.61
CA VAL A 158 1.25 -9.18 -9.44
C VAL A 158 1.10 -7.67 -9.60
N GLU A 159 0.31 -7.06 -8.75
CA GLU A 159 0.10 -5.62 -8.75
C GLU A 159 1.26 -4.89 -8.05
N THR A 160 1.81 -3.86 -8.69
CA THR A 160 2.88 -3.01 -8.13
C THR A 160 2.60 -1.53 -8.30
N ARG A 161 2.49 -1.07 -9.54
CA ARG A 161 2.17 0.32 -9.89
C ARG A 161 0.77 0.71 -9.39
N GLY A 162 -0.20 -0.19 -9.53
CA GLY A 162 -1.55 0.01 -9.04
C GLY A 162 -1.61 0.29 -7.54
N TYR A 163 -0.80 -0.39 -6.76
CA TYR A 163 -0.72 -0.16 -5.30
C TYR A 163 -0.31 1.27 -4.97
N VAL A 164 0.84 1.74 -5.47
CA VAL A 164 1.34 3.08 -5.11
C VAL A 164 0.43 4.19 -5.66
N VAL A 165 -0.19 3.97 -6.82
CA VAL A 165 -1.21 4.89 -7.36
C VAL A 165 -2.44 4.92 -6.44
N THR A 166 -2.90 3.76 -5.95
CA THR A 166 -4.03 3.69 -5.01
C THR A 166 -3.72 4.43 -3.69
N LEU A 167 -2.47 4.33 -3.18
CA LEU A 167 -2.05 5.11 -2.02
C LEU A 167 -2.13 6.62 -2.29
N LEU A 168 -1.59 7.07 -3.43
CA LEU A 168 -1.62 8.50 -3.78
C LEU A 168 -3.04 9.02 -3.97
N GLU A 169 -3.89 8.30 -4.68
CA GLU A 169 -5.29 8.68 -4.85
C GLU A 169 -6.04 8.78 -3.52
N GLY A 170 -5.85 7.77 -2.65
CA GLY A 170 -6.45 7.78 -1.32
C GLY A 170 -6.00 8.96 -0.46
N LEU A 171 -4.71 9.30 -0.50
CA LEU A 171 -4.17 10.49 0.18
C LEU A 171 -4.76 11.79 -0.37
N LEU A 172 -4.84 11.93 -1.70
CA LEU A 172 -5.39 13.13 -2.33
C LEU A 172 -6.89 13.28 -2.01
N MET A 173 -7.66 12.18 -2.02
CA MET A 173 -9.06 12.19 -1.57
C MET A 173 -9.19 12.57 -0.08
N ALA A 174 -8.28 12.12 0.79
CA ALA A 174 -8.28 12.49 2.21
C ALA A 174 -7.96 13.98 2.44
N LEU A 175 -7.03 14.55 1.65
CA LEU A 175 -6.71 15.98 1.67
C LEU A 175 -7.90 16.82 1.23
N ASP A 176 -8.56 16.42 0.16
CA ASP A 176 -9.75 17.10 -0.38
C ASP A 176 -10.95 17.02 0.58
N ALA A 177 -11.16 15.85 1.20
CA ALA A 177 -12.15 15.69 2.27
C ALA A 177 -11.86 16.58 3.47
N GLY A 178 -10.58 16.68 3.87
CA GLY A 178 -10.16 17.57 4.97
C GLY A 178 -10.47 19.04 4.72
N LEU A 179 -10.28 19.51 3.49
CA LEU A 179 -10.69 20.86 3.08
C LEU A 179 -12.23 21.00 3.10
N THR A 180 -12.94 20.05 2.52
CA THR A 180 -14.41 20.07 2.39
C THR A 180 -15.09 20.09 3.75
N PHE A 181 -14.58 19.32 4.72
CA PHE A 181 -15.09 19.31 6.10
C PHE A 181 -14.58 20.50 6.94
N GLY A 182 -13.66 21.32 6.42
CA GLY A 182 -13.02 22.41 7.17
C GLY A 182 -12.11 21.92 8.31
N ALA A 183 -11.68 20.67 8.25
CA ALA A 183 -10.80 20.02 9.23
C ALA A 183 -9.31 20.27 8.96
N LEU A 184 -8.95 20.54 7.70
CA LEU A 184 -7.58 20.80 7.25
C LEU A 184 -7.45 22.28 6.82
N PRO A 185 -6.54 23.07 7.44
CA PRO A 185 -6.25 24.43 7.00
C PRO A 185 -5.70 24.47 5.56
N CYS A 186 -6.08 25.49 4.78
CA CYS A 186 -5.61 25.65 3.40
C CYS A 186 -4.08 25.71 3.30
N GLU A 187 -3.40 26.30 4.30
CA GLU A 187 -1.93 26.36 4.34
C GLU A 187 -1.31 24.95 4.46
N ASP A 188 -1.82 24.12 5.37
CA ASP A 188 -1.35 22.73 5.54
C ASP A 188 -1.63 21.88 4.30
N HIS A 189 -2.83 22.05 3.72
CA HIS A 189 -3.14 21.41 2.44
C HIS A 189 -2.14 21.80 1.36
N GLY A 190 -1.88 23.10 1.18
CA GLY A 190 -0.92 23.61 0.19
C GLY A 190 0.49 23.08 0.43
N ARG A 191 0.93 23.00 1.68
CA ARG A 191 2.24 22.44 2.08
C ARG A 191 2.35 20.97 1.72
N ILE A 192 1.35 20.15 2.06
CA ILE A 192 1.35 18.71 1.77
C ILE A 192 1.30 18.47 0.26
N MET A 193 0.49 19.22 -0.48
CA MET A 193 0.45 19.15 -1.95
C MET A 193 1.80 19.51 -2.59
N GLY A 194 2.55 20.43 -2.01
CA GLY A 194 3.94 20.75 -2.41
C GLY A 194 4.86 19.56 -2.19
N GLN A 195 4.83 18.96 -1.01
CA GLN A 195 5.63 17.77 -0.65
C GLN A 195 5.33 16.57 -1.56
N ILE A 196 4.04 16.34 -1.89
CA ILE A 196 3.66 15.28 -2.85
C ILE A 196 4.30 15.56 -4.21
N ARG A 197 4.21 16.80 -4.72
CA ARG A 197 4.79 17.16 -6.02
C ARG A 197 6.30 16.95 -6.03
N GLU A 198 7.01 17.39 -5.00
CA GLU A 198 8.46 17.21 -4.88
C GLU A 198 8.84 15.73 -4.90
N LEU A 199 8.13 14.90 -4.14
CA LEU A 199 8.38 13.46 -4.07
C LEU A 199 8.17 12.78 -5.43
N ILE A 200 7.04 13.02 -6.09
CA ILE A 200 6.73 12.32 -7.36
C ILE A 200 7.64 12.74 -8.52
N GLU A 201 8.16 13.98 -8.52
CA GLU A 201 9.14 14.42 -9.51
C GLU A 201 10.49 13.69 -9.37
N ARG A 202 10.83 13.25 -8.16
CA ARG A 202 12.09 12.58 -7.85
C ARG A 202 11.94 11.07 -7.64
N TYR A 203 10.75 10.54 -7.87
CA TYR A 203 10.46 9.13 -7.60
C TYR A 203 11.35 8.17 -8.38
N ASP A 204 11.74 8.54 -9.59
CA ASP A 204 12.62 7.72 -10.42
C ASP A 204 14.04 7.65 -9.84
N ASP A 205 14.55 8.76 -9.26
CA ASP A 205 15.85 8.80 -8.56
C ASP A 205 15.81 7.90 -7.30
N VAL A 206 14.72 7.98 -6.53
CA VAL A 206 14.52 7.12 -5.35
C VAL A 206 14.45 5.64 -5.74
N PHE A 207 13.81 5.32 -6.86
CA PHE A 207 13.80 3.95 -7.38
C PHE A 207 15.23 3.45 -7.68
N ASP A 208 16.06 4.28 -8.30
CA ASP A 208 17.45 3.94 -8.62
C ASP A 208 18.28 3.72 -7.33
N GLU A 209 18.08 4.51 -6.28
CA GLU A 209 18.74 4.32 -4.97
C GLU A 209 18.34 2.97 -4.34
N VAL A 210 17.06 2.62 -4.38
CA VAL A 210 16.56 1.34 -3.86
C VAL A 210 17.10 0.16 -4.68
N GLU A 211 17.17 0.31 -6.00
CA GLU A 211 17.74 -0.72 -6.88
C GLU A 211 19.23 -0.93 -6.60
N ALA A 212 19.99 0.14 -6.42
CA ALA A 212 21.41 0.08 -6.06
C ALA A 212 21.64 -0.57 -4.69
N TRP A 213 20.80 -0.26 -3.69
CA TRP A 213 20.82 -0.93 -2.39
C TRP A 213 20.55 -2.42 -2.50
N TYR A 214 19.56 -2.83 -3.30
CA TYR A 214 19.33 -4.25 -3.55
C TYR A 214 20.56 -4.90 -4.16
N ASP A 215 21.17 -4.30 -5.18
CA ASP A 215 22.32 -4.87 -5.90
C ASP A 215 23.53 -5.05 -4.97
N ALA A 216 23.74 -4.14 -4.02
CA ALA A 216 24.77 -4.25 -2.98
C ALA A 216 24.53 -5.43 -2.01
N ASN A 217 23.28 -5.80 -1.77
CA ASN A 217 22.88 -6.86 -0.83
C ASN A 217 22.33 -8.13 -1.53
N ALA A 218 22.38 -8.20 -2.87
CA ALA A 218 21.72 -9.24 -3.64
C ALA A 218 22.15 -10.68 -3.28
N ALA A 219 23.44 -10.85 -2.95
CA ALA A 219 23.98 -12.16 -2.55
C ALA A 219 23.30 -12.71 -1.29
N ASP A 220 22.93 -11.84 -0.37
CA ASP A 220 22.22 -12.21 0.86
C ASP A 220 20.72 -12.40 0.58
N PHE A 221 20.07 -11.44 -0.09
CA PHE A 221 18.62 -11.46 -0.32
C PHE A 221 18.12 -12.69 -1.06
N VAL A 222 18.88 -13.23 -2.00
CA VAL A 222 18.49 -14.45 -2.73
C VAL A 222 18.50 -15.70 -1.84
N THR A 223 19.19 -15.66 -0.70
CA THR A 223 19.24 -16.76 0.28
C THR A 223 18.10 -16.75 1.28
N MET A 224 17.25 -15.74 1.26
CA MET A 224 16.15 -15.59 2.23
C MET A 224 15.23 -16.82 2.21
N GLU A 225 15.13 -17.49 3.35
CA GLU A 225 14.23 -18.63 3.57
C GLU A 225 12.88 -18.17 4.12
N ARG A 226 12.90 -17.18 4.98
CA ARG A 226 11.74 -16.56 5.60
C ARG A 226 12.03 -15.10 5.96
N GLY A 227 11.00 -14.32 6.16
CA GLY A 227 11.15 -12.90 6.49
C GLY A 227 10.17 -12.42 7.55
N ALA A 228 10.57 -11.33 8.20
CA ALA A 228 9.73 -10.52 9.07
C ALA A 228 9.91 -9.06 8.67
N ILE A 229 8.80 -8.35 8.49
CA ILE A 229 8.80 -6.92 8.19
C ILE A 229 8.06 -6.22 9.32
N ALA A 230 8.72 -5.28 9.97
CA ALA A 230 8.12 -4.56 11.09
C ALA A 230 8.12 -3.05 10.87
N ALA A 231 7.03 -2.39 11.24
CA ALA A 231 6.86 -0.97 11.05
C ALA A 231 5.93 -0.35 12.09
N TYR A 232 6.14 0.93 12.36
CA TYR A 232 5.18 1.76 13.09
C TYR A 232 4.21 2.48 12.15
N GLY A 233 3.07 2.88 12.70
CA GLY A 233 2.15 3.84 12.11
C GLY A 233 1.70 3.51 10.70
N LEU A 234 1.81 4.47 9.79
CA LEU A 234 1.35 4.33 8.40
C LEU A 234 2.10 3.23 7.62
N ASN A 235 3.36 2.99 7.98
CA ASN A 235 4.18 1.98 7.33
C ASN A 235 3.83 0.53 7.74
N PHE A 236 2.90 0.32 8.65
CA PHE A 236 2.32 -1.01 8.83
C PHE A 236 1.63 -1.50 7.54
N ALA A 237 0.99 -0.60 6.78
CA ALA A 237 0.47 -0.92 5.45
C ALA A 237 1.58 -1.39 4.49
N THR A 238 2.76 -0.74 4.55
CA THR A 238 3.95 -1.12 3.79
C THR A 238 4.45 -2.52 4.17
N ALA A 239 4.48 -2.82 5.47
CA ALA A 239 4.90 -4.14 5.95
C ALA A 239 3.97 -5.25 5.46
N VAL A 240 2.66 -5.04 5.53
CA VAL A 240 1.64 -6.00 5.05
C VAL A 240 1.71 -6.19 3.53
N GLU A 241 1.96 -5.12 2.77
CA GLU A 241 2.13 -5.23 1.31
C GLU A 241 3.45 -5.94 0.96
N GLY A 242 4.53 -5.67 1.69
CA GLY A 242 5.81 -6.37 1.55
C GLY A 242 5.68 -7.87 1.81
N GLU A 243 4.97 -8.27 2.87
CA GLU A 243 4.61 -9.67 3.16
C GLU A 243 3.92 -10.30 1.95
N LEU A 244 2.87 -9.64 1.42
CA LEU A 244 2.11 -10.13 0.29
C LEU A 244 3.01 -10.28 -0.94
N LYS A 245 3.79 -9.27 -1.31
CA LYS A 245 4.66 -9.29 -2.51
C LYS A 245 5.69 -10.41 -2.44
N LEU A 246 6.40 -10.55 -1.34
CA LEU A 246 7.41 -11.61 -1.18
C LEU A 246 6.77 -13.00 -1.14
N GLY A 247 5.61 -13.14 -0.50
CA GLY A 247 4.87 -14.41 -0.44
C GLY A 247 4.34 -14.85 -1.80
N GLU A 248 3.69 -13.95 -2.55
CA GLU A 248 3.06 -14.30 -3.83
C GLU A 248 4.05 -14.48 -4.99
N THR A 249 5.22 -13.82 -4.94
CA THR A 249 6.22 -13.86 -6.01
C THR A 249 7.37 -14.78 -5.69
N PHE A 250 8.19 -14.44 -4.71
CA PHE A 250 9.40 -15.18 -4.33
C PHE A 250 9.10 -16.50 -3.60
N LYS A 251 7.83 -16.70 -3.19
CA LYS A 251 7.33 -17.93 -2.54
C LYS A 251 8.03 -18.24 -1.22
N ARG A 252 8.36 -17.20 -0.45
CA ARG A 252 8.91 -17.34 0.89
C ARG A 252 7.89 -16.93 1.93
N PRO A 253 7.78 -17.63 3.07
CA PRO A 253 6.96 -17.20 4.18
C PRO A 253 7.57 -15.91 4.75
N VAL A 254 6.80 -14.85 4.70
CA VAL A 254 7.11 -13.55 5.28
C VAL A 254 5.93 -13.15 6.15
N ASN A 255 6.17 -12.54 7.30
CA ASN A 255 5.13 -12.02 8.17
C ASN A 255 5.36 -10.53 8.43
N SER A 256 4.28 -9.80 8.47
CA SER A 256 4.28 -8.39 8.83
C SER A 256 3.89 -8.20 10.30
N TYR A 257 4.50 -7.22 10.95
CA TYR A 257 4.25 -6.90 12.34
C TYR A 257 4.14 -5.39 12.54
N GLU A 258 3.24 -4.99 13.43
CA GLU A 258 3.46 -3.74 14.12
C GLU A 258 4.75 -3.90 14.94
N MET A 259 5.59 -2.84 15.01
CA MET A 259 6.98 -2.99 15.47
C MET A 259 7.08 -3.61 16.86
N GLU A 260 6.26 -3.14 17.83
CA GLU A 260 6.30 -3.66 19.20
C GLU A 260 5.73 -5.09 19.28
N GLU A 261 4.68 -5.40 18.52
CA GLU A 261 4.06 -6.72 18.53
C GLU A 261 5.01 -7.84 18.05
N MET A 262 6.03 -7.50 17.26
CA MET A 262 7.03 -8.47 16.81
C MET A 262 7.75 -9.16 17.98
N ILE A 263 7.98 -8.45 19.09
CA ILE A 263 8.68 -8.99 20.26
C ILE A 263 7.75 -9.59 21.33
N HIS A 264 6.46 -9.65 21.10
CA HIS A 264 5.49 -10.25 22.01
C HIS A 264 5.15 -11.71 21.65
N GLY A 265 6.15 -12.47 21.18
CA GLY A 265 6.06 -13.90 20.88
C GLY A 265 6.59 -14.29 19.50
N PRO A 266 6.26 -13.57 18.39
CA PRO A 266 6.69 -13.91 17.03
C PRO A 266 8.20 -14.14 16.89
N GLN A 267 9.01 -13.33 17.52
CA GLN A 267 10.49 -13.42 17.48
C GLN A 267 11.04 -14.76 18.00
N MET A 268 10.27 -15.51 18.77
CA MET A 268 10.69 -16.83 19.26
C MET A 268 10.82 -17.87 18.14
N ALA A 269 10.23 -17.61 16.98
CA ALA A 269 10.33 -18.46 15.80
C ALA A 269 11.47 -18.04 14.86
N PHE A 270 12.20 -16.97 15.18
CA PHE A 270 13.27 -16.46 14.32
C PHE A 270 14.59 -17.21 14.58
N ASP A 271 15.35 -17.39 13.52
CA ASP A 271 16.65 -18.07 13.51
C ASP A 271 17.57 -17.47 12.43
N GLY A 272 18.73 -18.06 12.21
CA GLY A 272 19.72 -17.57 11.25
C GLY A 272 19.24 -17.50 9.79
N GLY A 273 18.14 -18.17 9.42
CA GLY A 273 17.52 -18.09 8.09
C GLY A 273 16.43 -17.00 7.99
N THR A 274 16.15 -16.28 9.08
CA THR A 274 15.14 -15.23 9.12
C THR A 274 15.74 -13.88 8.73
N PHE A 275 15.16 -13.24 7.72
CA PHE A 275 15.48 -11.87 7.31
C PHE A 275 14.52 -10.91 8.00
N VAL A 276 15.06 -9.97 8.77
CA VAL A 276 14.28 -8.98 9.53
C VAL A 276 14.47 -7.61 8.89
N PHE A 277 13.36 -7.02 8.44
CA PHE A 277 13.32 -5.67 7.88
C PHE A 277 12.60 -4.75 8.86
N LEU A 278 13.28 -3.69 9.30
CA LEU A 278 12.76 -2.69 10.22
C LEU A 278 12.58 -1.38 9.48
N ILE A 279 11.34 -0.90 9.36
CA ILE A 279 11.06 0.36 8.68
C ILE A 279 11.19 1.52 9.65
N ALA A 280 12.18 2.38 9.42
CA ALA A 280 12.49 3.57 10.22
C ALA A 280 11.99 4.83 9.50
N SER A 281 10.72 5.14 9.66
CA SER A 281 10.14 6.41 9.20
C SER A 281 10.23 7.47 10.29
N ASN A 282 10.21 8.75 9.90
CA ASN A 282 10.18 9.88 10.84
C ASN A 282 8.82 10.00 11.54
N GLU A 283 8.44 8.94 12.25
CA GLU A 283 7.21 8.84 13.06
C GLU A 283 7.60 8.51 14.51
N HIS A 284 6.56 8.40 15.35
CA HIS A 284 6.73 7.96 16.74
C HIS A 284 7.43 6.58 16.79
N GLY A 285 8.44 6.46 17.66
CA GLY A 285 9.14 5.20 17.90
C GLY A 285 10.39 4.97 17.05
N ILE A 286 10.84 5.92 16.23
CA ILE A 286 12.07 5.78 15.43
C ILE A 286 13.31 5.44 16.30
N ASP A 287 13.40 6.00 17.51
CA ASP A 287 14.46 5.76 18.49
C ASP A 287 14.49 4.33 19.02
N ARG A 288 13.43 3.56 18.82
CA ARG A 288 13.35 2.16 19.21
C ARG A 288 13.95 1.20 18.17
N VAL A 289 14.01 1.61 16.91
CA VAL A 289 14.50 0.75 15.81
C VAL A 289 15.89 0.19 16.08
N PRO A 290 16.89 0.97 16.58
CA PRO A 290 18.19 0.42 16.95
C PRO A 290 18.12 -0.65 18.04
N LEU A 291 17.19 -0.54 18.98
CA LEU A 291 17.02 -1.53 20.04
C LEU A 291 16.56 -2.88 19.49
N PHE A 292 15.62 -2.85 18.52
CA PHE A 292 15.19 -4.08 17.82
C PHE A 292 16.32 -4.67 16.98
N SER A 293 17.05 -3.85 16.23
CA SER A 293 18.19 -4.30 15.45
C SER A 293 19.24 -4.96 16.34
N SER A 294 19.66 -4.28 17.42
CA SER A 294 20.62 -4.80 18.38
C SER A 294 20.12 -6.08 19.08
N PHE A 295 18.82 -6.15 19.39
CA PHE A 295 18.25 -7.35 20.01
C PHE A 295 18.50 -8.60 19.16
N PHE A 296 18.29 -8.55 17.86
CA PHE A 296 18.52 -9.70 16.98
C PHE A 296 20.00 -9.99 16.77
N LEU A 297 20.82 -8.96 16.59
CA LEU A 297 22.25 -9.08 16.30
C LEU A 297 23.05 -9.53 17.53
N ASP A 298 22.88 -8.88 18.69
CA ASP A 298 23.67 -9.14 19.92
C ASP A 298 23.34 -10.51 20.51
N ASN A 299 22.09 -10.94 20.41
CA ASN A 299 21.67 -12.28 20.84
C ASN A 299 21.93 -13.35 19.78
N LYS A 300 22.51 -12.99 18.63
CA LYS A 300 22.84 -13.92 17.53
C LYS A 300 21.64 -14.74 17.04
N ILE A 301 20.47 -14.13 17.05
CA ILE A 301 19.24 -14.76 16.55
C ILE A 301 19.33 -14.87 15.03
N THR A 302 19.65 -13.75 14.38
CA THR A 302 19.98 -13.68 12.95
C THR A 302 20.97 -12.54 12.69
N SER A 303 21.80 -12.68 11.66
CA SER A 303 22.63 -11.59 11.11
C SER A 303 21.92 -10.81 10.01
N ASN A 304 20.79 -11.33 9.48
CA ASN A 304 20.06 -10.79 8.36
C ASN A 304 19.03 -9.74 8.82
N VAL A 305 19.51 -8.65 9.41
CA VAL A 305 18.71 -7.53 9.88
C VAL A 305 18.99 -6.32 8.98
N TYR A 306 17.98 -5.68 8.46
CA TYR A 306 18.08 -4.53 7.55
C TYR A 306 17.13 -3.43 8.03
N VAL A 307 17.65 -2.21 8.17
CA VAL A 307 16.84 -1.02 8.44
C VAL A 307 16.56 -0.32 7.10
N ILE A 308 15.32 0.08 6.91
CA ILE A 308 14.88 0.85 5.76
C ILE A 308 14.51 2.24 6.24
N GLY A 309 15.25 3.26 5.79
CA GLY A 309 15.06 4.64 6.21
C GLY A 309 15.51 5.64 5.15
N ASP A 310 15.55 6.89 5.54
CA ASP A 310 15.90 8.04 4.73
C ASP A 310 16.89 8.96 5.47
N ALA A 311 17.18 10.13 4.91
CA ALA A 311 18.07 11.10 5.53
C ALA A 311 17.60 11.53 6.94
N SER A 312 16.29 11.60 7.19
CA SER A 312 15.77 11.93 8.52
C SER A 312 15.98 10.79 9.52
N ALA A 313 15.82 9.56 9.09
CA ALA A 313 16.15 8.38 9.88
C ALA A 313 17.66 8.34 10.20
N ALA A 314 18.52 8.57 9.19
CA ALA A 314 19.97 8.63 9.38
C ALA A 314 20.43 9.75 10.33
N ALA A 315 19.66 10.82 10.44
CA ALA A 315 19.92 11.89 11.42
C ALA A 315 19.48 11.52 12.84
N ALA A 316 18.53 10.60 12.99
CA ALA A 316 17.97 10.19 14.27
C ALA A 316 18.64 8.92 14.85
N ILE A 317 19.05 7.99 13.99
CA ILE A 317 19.65 6.70 14.35
C ILE A 317 20.86 6.39 13.46
N GLU A 318 21.78 5.57 13.96
CA GLU A 318 22.92 5.09 13.19
C GLU A 318 22.48 3.97 12.24
N LEU A 319 22.63 4.18 10.93
CA LEU A 319 22.41 3.18 9.89
C LEU A 319 23.73 2.49 9.53
N ARG A 320 23.67 1.19 9.25
CA ARG A 320 24.83 0.37 8.84
C ARG A 320 24.95 0.42 7.31
N GLU A 321 26.08 -0.01 6.79
CA GLU A 321 26.35 -0.07 5.34
C GLU A 321 25.34 -0.92 4.56
N CYS A 322 24.80 -1.99 5.18
CA CYS A 322 23.79 -2.85 4.55
C CYS A 322 22.35 -2.29 4.63
N ASP A 323 22.12 -1.26 5.45
CA ASP A 323 20.81 -0.65 5.60
C ASP A 323 20.48 0.26 4.41
N LEU A 324 19.21 0.44 4.09
CA LEU A 324 18.79 1.41 3.08
C LEU A 324 18.70 2.80 3.72
N CYS A 325 19.41 3.75 3.12
CA CYS A 325 19.26 5.16 3.42
C CYS A 325 18.92 5.91 2.13
N ILE A 326 17.65 6.25 1.95
CA ILE A 326 17.24 7.15 0.86
C ILE A 326 17.86 8.53 1.13
N SER A 327 18.49 9.12 0.13
CA SER A 327 19.35 10.29 0.28
C SER A 327 18.61 11.57 0.72
N GLU A 328 17.28 11.58 0.63
CA GLU A 328 16.43 12.70 1.02
C GLU A 328 15.52 12.36 2.19
N GLU A 329 15.04 13.41 2.85
CA GLU A 329 14.01 13.30 3.86
C GLU A 329 12.66 13.03 3.19
N ILE A 330 12.00 11.95 3.62
CA ILE A 330 10.65 11.58 3.18
C ILE A 330 9.66 11.94 4.28
N PRO A 331 8.71 12.88 4.04
CA PRO A 331 7.67 13.17 5.03
C PRO A 331 6.94 11.90 5.46
N ALA A 332 6.76 11.70 6.76
CA ALA A 332 6.17 10.48 7.31
C ALA A 332 4.80 10.11 6.68
N LEU A 333 3.99 11.12 6.35
CA LEU A 333 2.72 10.93 5.67
C LEU A 333 2.89 10.29 4.26
N LEU A 334 4.00 10.57 3.58
CA LEU A 334 4.28 10.11 2.22
C LEU A 334 5.15 8.85 2.18
N SER A 335 5.74 8.47 3.31
CA SER A 335 6.74 7.40 3.37
C SER A 335 6.25 6.04 2.85
N PRO A 336 4.96 5.61 3.00
CA PRO A 336 4.49 4.37 2.41
C PRO A 336 4.53 4.33 0.88
N LEU A 337 4.43 5.48 0.21
CA LEU A 337 4.60 5.56 -1.26
C LEU A 337 6.00 5.11 -1.71
N VAL A 338 6.99 5.31 -0.86
CA VAL A 338 8.41 5.08 -1.13
C VAL A 338 8.91 3.78 -0.51
N TYR A 339 8.61 3.54 0.77
CA TYR A 339 9.14 2.38 1.50
C TYR A 339 8.55 1.04 1.08
N THR A 340 7.57 1.06 0.17
CA THR A 340 7.10 -0.15 -0.53
C THR A 340 8.11 -0.63 -1.59
N LEU A 341 8.87 0.27 -2.21
CA LEU A 341 9.83 -0.04 -3.28
C LEU A 341 10.83 -1.13 -2.90
N PRO A 342 11.52 -1.09 -1.74
CA PRO A 342 12.48 -2.13 -1.33
C PRO A 342 11.91 -3.53 -1.44
N PHE A 343 10.69 -3.75 -0.95
CA PHE A 343 10.04 -5.06 -0.96
C PHE A 343 9.62 -5.49 -2.35
N GLN A 344 9.15 -4.56 -3.18
CA GLN A 344 8.84 -4.83 -4.59
C GLN A 344 10.10 -5.18 -5.37
N VAL A 345 11.22 -4.47 -5.15
CA VAL A 345 12.51 -4.74 -5.80
C VAL A 345 13.07 -6.10 -5.38
N ILE A 346 13.09 -6.40 -4.06
CA ILE A 346 13.51 -7.72 -3.56
C ILE A 346 12.64 -8.82 -4.19
N ALA A 347 11.32 -8.64 -4.20
CA ALA A 347 10.39 -9.61 -4.76
C ALA A 347 10.67 -9.89 -6.24
N ALA A 348 10.83 -8.84 -7.06
CA ALA A 348 11.06 -8.95 -8.49
C ALA A 348 12.44 -9.54 -8.83
N LYS A 349 13.51 -8.98 -8.25
CA LYS A 349 14.89 -9.39 -8.57
C LYS A 349 15.22 -10.77 -8.02
N ASN A 350 14.75 -11.12 -6.82
CA ASN A 350 14.90 -12.48 -6.30
C ASN A 350 14.19 -13.52 -7.20
N CYS A 351 12.99 -13.20 -7.71
CA CYS A 351 12.30 -14.07 -8.66
C CYS A 351 13.13 -14.33 -9.92
N ILE A 352 13.72 -13.26 -10.50
CA ILE A 352 14.61 -13.37 -11.66
C ILE A 352 15.81 -14.27 -11.32
N ALA A 353 16.45 -14.04 -10.18
CA ALA A 353 17.65 -14.78 -9.76
C ALA A 353 17.39 -16.28 -9.55
N VAL A 354 16.19 -16.67 -9.09
CA VAL A 354 15.83 -18.09 -8.88
C VAL A 354 14.99 -18.69 -10.02
N GLY A 355 14.79 -17.94 -11.12
CA GLY A 355 14.08 -18.42 -12.32
C GLY A 355 12.56 -18.51 -12.17
N ILE A 356 11.95 -17.72 -11.28
CA ILE A 356 10.49 -17.59 -11.15
C ILE A 356 10.00 -16.49 -12.11
N ASP A 357 9.09 -16.85 -13.01
CA ASP A 357 8.45 -15.90 -13.94
C ASP A 357 7.20 -15.30 -13.30
N THR A 358 7.28 -14.04 -12.88
CA THR A 358 6.19 -13.30 -12.24
C THR A 358 5.09 -12.85 -13.23
N ALA A 359 5.37 -12.93 -14.54
CA ALA A 359 4.39 -12.59 -15.57
C ALA A 359 3.37 -13.72 -15.81
N LYS A 360 3.66 -14.92 -15.32
CA LYS A 360 2.79 -16.09 -15.48
C LYS A 360 1.97 -16.34 -14.22
N ARG A 361 0.68 -16.59 -14.41
CA ARG A 361 -0.15 -17.14 -13.34
C ARG A 361 0.30 -18.58 -13.01
N PRO A 362 0.28 -18.95 -11.71
CA PRO A 362 0.53 -20.35 -11.33
C PRO A 362 -0.44 -21.30 -12.07
N GLU A 363 0.08 -22.38 -12.62
CA GLU A 363 -0.73 -23.40 -13.29
C GLU A 363 -1.30 -24.44 -12.31
N GLY A 364 -2.35 -25.12 -12.73
CA GLY A 364 -2.93 -26.27 -12.03
C GLY A 364 -3.59 -25.90 -10.70
N LYS A 365 -3.26 -26.61 -9.63
CA LYS A 365 -3.91 -26.51 -8.31
C LYS A 365 -3.76 -25.13 -7.63
N ARG A 366 -2.92 -24.25 -8.14
CA ARG A 366 -2.74 -22.88 -7.62
C ARG A 366 -3.52 -21.82 -8.40
N SER A 367 -4.28 -22.21 -9.42
CA SER A 367 -5.14 -21.31 -10.16
C SER A 367 -6.57 -21.41 -9.63
N PHE A 368 -6.94 -20.45 -8.77
CA PHE A 368 -8.26 -20.42 -8.12
C PHE A 368 -9.06 -19.18 -8.54
N ALA A 369 -8.96 -18.75 -9.79
CA ALA A 369 -9.64 -17.54 -10.27
C ALA A 369 -11.14 -17.54 -9.92
N HIS A 370 -11.80 -18.68 -10.07
CA HIS A 370 -13.21 -18.90 -9.74
C HIS A 370 -13.57 -18.74 -8.23
N VAL A 371 -12.56 -18.69 -7.35
CA VAL A 371 -12.78 -18.52 -5.91
C VAL A 371 -12.84 -17.04 -5.51
N TYR A 372 -12.15 -16.17 -6.26
CA TYR A 372 -12.01 -14.75 -5.88
C TYR A 372 -12.51 -13.73 -6.91
N SER A 373 -13.08 -14.17 -8.03
CA SER A 373 -13.73 -13.27 -8.99
C SER A 373 -15.09 -13.80 -9.44
N GLU A 374 -16.07 -12.91 -9.59
CA GLU A 374 -17.32 -13.16 -10.29
C GLU A 374 -17.13 -12.83 -11.77
N ASP A 375 -17.64 -13.69 -12.65
CA ASP A 375 -17.60 -13.51 -14.10
C ASP A 375 -18.63 -12.47 -14.59
#